data_51427632a7a748aa7b11190ff95ae38e
#
_entry.id   51427632a7a748aa7b11190ff95ae38e
#
_cell.length_a   1.000
_cell.length_b   1.000
_cell.length_c   1.000
_cell.angle_alpha   90.00
_cell.angle_beta   90.00
_cell.angle_gamma   90.00
#
_symmetry.space_group_name_H-M   'P 1'
#
loop_
_entity.id
_entity.type
_entity.pdbx_description
1 polymer ?
#
loop_
_entity_poly.entity_id
_entity_poly.type
_entity_poly.pdbx_seq_one_letter_code
_entity_poly.pdbx_strand_id
1 'polypeptide(L)'
;MRVAVTLEQCWHEVPGGTARAALDTVAAVAALPELDVEQVGVSAWHRRPAPADWRPSIPVRALPLPRIALYDAWQRLRRPRVERATGPVDVVHATAHVASASTAPWVATVHDLHFHHEPGHFTPRGV
;
A
#
# COMPACT_ATOMS: atom_id res chain seq x y z
N MET A 1 12.35 14.33 -1.77
CA MET A 1 11.17 13.75 -2.45
C MET A 1 10.32 13.01 -1.42
N ARG A 2 9.00 13.21 -1.42
CA ARG A 2 8.09 12.58 -0.47
C ARG A 2 7.27 11.48 -1.13
N VAL A 3 7.36 10.26 -0.61
CA VAL A 3 6.75 9.04 -1.18
C VAL A 3 5.72 8.47 -0.22
N ALA A 4 4.47 8.33 -0.68
CA ALA A 4 3.49 7.53 0.04
C ALA A 4 3.59 6.06 -0.39
N VAL A 5 3.63 5.14 0.58
CA VAL A 5 3.75 3.70 0.34
C VAL A 5 2.52 2.99 0.88
N THR A 6 1.78 2.27 0.05
CA THR A 6 0.63 1.50 0.54
C THR A 6 1.11 0.26 1.28
N LEU A 7 0.66 0.07 2.52
CA LEU A 7 1.14 -0.98 3.42
C LEU A 7 0.01 -1.82 4.04
N GLU A 8 -1.17 -1.82 3.42
CA GLU A 8 -2.36 -2.51 3.92
C GLU A 8 -2.13 -4.02 4.14
N GLN A 9 -1.29 -4.65 3.32
CA GLN A 9 -0.96 -6.07 3.45
C GLN A 9 -0.31 -6.46 4.79
N CYS A 10 0.27 -5.50 5.50
CA CYS A 10 0.84 -5.73 6.84
C CYS A 10 -0.24 -6.09 7.90
N TRP A 11 -1.51 -5.80 7.62
CA TRP A 11 -2.66 -6.11 8.48
C TRP A 11 -3.47 -7.32 7.99
N HIS A 12 -3.03 -8.01 6.95
CA HIS A 12 -3.68 -9.22 6.52
C HIS A 12 -3.54 -10.32 7.59
N GLU A 13 -4.48 -11.25 7.63
CA GLU A 13 -4.43 -12.40 8.53
C GLU A 13 -3.16 -13.23 8.28
N VAL A 14 -2.80 -13.39 7.00
CA VAL A 14 -1.52 -13.98 6.56
C VAL A 14 -0.85 -12.96 5.62
N PRO A 15 0.05 -12.10 6.13
CA PRO A 15 0.66 -11.04 5.32
C PRO A 15 1.48 -11.53 4.13
N GLY A 16 2.23 -12.62 4.30
CA GLY A 16 2.93 -13.31 3.23
C GLY A 16 4.07 -12.53 2.55
N GLY A 17 4.44 -13.00 1.36
CA GLY A 17 5.57 -12.45 0.60
C GLY A 17 5.38 -11.00 0.14
N THR A 18 4.15 -10.59 -0.15
CA THR A 18 3.86 -9.22 -0.59
C THR A 18 4.11 -8.20 0.52
N ALA A 19 3.74 -8.53 1.76
CA ALA A 19 4.04 -7.69 2.91
C ALA A 19 5.54 -7.64 3.20
N ARG A 20 6.24 -8.78 3.12
CA ARG A 20 7.69 -8.84 3.29
C ARG A 20 8.40 -7.97 2.25
N ALA A 21 8.07 -8.12 0.98
CA ALA A 21 8.65 -7.33 -0.10
C ALA A 21 8.45 -5.82 0.10
N ALA A 22 7.25 -5.41 0.56
CA ALA A 22 6.97 -4.02 0.84
C ALA A 22 7.81 -3.48 2.01
N LEU A 23 7.93 -4.24 3.11
CA LEU A 23 8.74 -3.86 4.28
C LEU A 23 10.22 -3.80 3.94
N ASP A 24 10.73 -4.76 3.19
CA ASP A 24 12.13 -4.81 2.77
C ASP A 24 12.46 -3.63 1.81
N THR A 25 11.53 -3.29 0.90
CA THR A 25 11.69 -2.11 0.03
C THR A 25 11.72 -0.82 0.84
N VAL A 26 10.82 -0.65 1.81
CA VAL A 26 10.81 0.52 2.70
C VAL A 26 12.13 0.64 3.47
N ALA A 27 12.62 -0.48 4.02
CA ALA A 27 13.88 -0.50 4.75
C ALA A 27 15.09 -0.20 3.84
N ALA A 28 15.11 -0.76 2.63
CA ALA A 28 16.17 -0.53 1.66
C ALA A 28 16.25 0.95 1.24
N VAL A 29 15.13 1.59 0.96
CA VAL A 29 15.08 3.03 0.63
C VAL A 29 15.55 3.88 1.81
N ALA A 30 15.14 3.53 3.03
CA ALA A 30 15.58 4.24 4.24
C ALA A 30 17.10 4.08 4.51
N ALA A 31 17.72 3.03 4.01
CA ALA A 31 19.17 2.78 4.12
C ALA A 31 20.01 3.54 3.07
N LEU A 32 19.37 4.29 2.16
CA LEU A 32 20.01 5.05 1.09
C LEU A 32 19.79 6.58 1.31
N PRO A 33 20.46 7.19 2.30
CA PRO A 33 20.23 8.60 2.65
C PRO A 33 20.55 9.57 1.51
N GLU A 34 21.38 9.17 0.56
CA GLU A 34 21.72 9.93 -0.64
C GLU A 34 20.52 10.16 -1.58
N LEU A 35 19.45 9.36 -1.45
CA LEU A 35 18.25 9.54 -2.26
C LEU A 35 17.36 10.69 -1.78
N ASP A 36 17.56 11.18 -0.55
CA ASP A 36 16.75 12.23 0.08
C ASP A 36 15.24 11.96 -0.07
N VAL A 37 14.82 10.75 0.33
CA VAL A 37 13.44 10.28 0.25
C VAL A 37 12.81 10.23 1.63
N GLU A 38 11.76 11.01 1.84
CA GLU A 38 10.86 10.87 2.98
C GLU A 38 9.74 9.89 2.65
N GLN A 39 9.63 8.79 3.40
CA GLN A 39 8.58 7.80 3.21
C GLN A 39 7.48 7.94 4.26
N VAL A 40 6.21 7.84 3.82
CA VAL A 40 5.04 7.76 4.68
C VAL A 40 4.15 6.61 4.26
N GLY A 41 3.87 5.69 5.19
CA GLY A 41 2.98 4.56 4.94
C GLY A 41 1.50 4.97 4.92
N VAL A 42 0.71 4.26 4.14
CA VAL A 42 -0.75 4.42 4.06
C VAL A 42 -1.42 3.07 4.26
N SER A 43 -2.43 3.04 5.11
CA SER A 43 -3.27 1.86 5.34
C SER A 43 -4.75 2.24 5.37
N ALA A 44 -5.62 1.22 5.37
CA ALA A 44 -7.00 1.38 5.81
C ALA A 44 -7.07 1.68 7.30
N TRP A 45 -8.27 1.97 7.80
CA TRP A 45 -8.50 2.08 9.23
C TRP A 45 -8.49 0.72 9.90
N HIS A 46 -7.72 0.59 10.98
CA HIS A 46 -7.63 -0.61 11.80
C HIS A 46 -7.75 -0.27 13.29
N ARG A 47 -8.42 -1.14 14.06
CA ARG A 47 -8.54 -1.00 15.51
C ARG A 47 -7.21 -1.28 16.24
N ARG A 48 -6.32 -2.07 15.63
CA ARG A 48 -5.05 -2.50 16.20
C ARG A 48 -3.92 -2.20 15.23
N PRO A 49 -2.72 -1.93 15.73
CA PRO A 49 -1.53 -1.82 14.89
C PRO A 49 -1.24 -3.14 14.18
N ALA A 50 -0.41 -3.11 13.15
CA ALA A 50 0.10 -4.31 12.52
C ALA A 50 0.82 -5.19 13.56
N PRO A 51 0.78 -6.55 13.42
CA PRO A 51 1.56 -7.44 14.26
C PRO A 51 3.04 -7.04 14.31
N ALA A 52 3.72 -7.33 15.41
CA ALA A 52 5.09 -6.85 15.64
C ALA A 52 6.06 -7.21 14.49
N ASP A 53 5.98 -8.45 13.98
CA ASP A 53 6.83 -8.94 12.88
C ASP A 53 6.54 -8.28 11.52
N TRP A 54 5.40 -7.62 11.39
CA TRP A 54 4.90 -7.00 10.18
C TRP A 54 4.72 -5.48 10.31
N ARG A 55 5.28 -4.91 11.38
CA ARG A 55 5.16 -3.48 11.64
C ARG A 55 6.14 -2.69 10.77
N PRO A 56 5.63 -1.75 9.95
CA PRO A 56 6.50 -0.87 9.16
C PRO A 56 7.43 -0.04 10.05
N SER A 57 8.64 0.20 9.56
CA SER A 57 9.64 1.07 10.21
C SER A 57 9.40 2.57 9.98
N ILE A 58 8.46 2.90 9.10
CA ILE A 58 8.08 4.28 8.78
C ILE A 58 6.73 4.64 9.41
N PRO A 59 6.43 5.93 9.62
CA PRO A 59 5.11 6.37 10.08
C PRO A 59 4.01 5.93 9.10
N VAL A 60 2.94 5.33 9.61
CA VAL A 60 1.76 4.94 8.81
C VAL A 60 0.57 5.80 9.16
N ARG A 61 -0.12 6.30 8.15
CA ARG A 61 -1.35 7.08 8.24
C ARG A 61 -2.53 6.27 7.74
N ALA A 62 -3.60 6.21 8.52
CA ALA A 62 -4.81 5.48 8.14
C ALA A 62 -5.79 6.37 7.37
N LEU A 63 -6.35 5.84 6.31
CA LEU A 63 -7.53 6.40 5.65
C LEU A 63 -8.80 5.98 6.42
N PRO A 64 -9.88 6.78 6.39
CA PRO A 64 -11.03 6.61 7.29
C PRO A 64 -12.01 5.50 6.89
N LEU A 65 -11.56 4.49 6.16
CA LEU A 65 -12.37 3.36 5.71
C LEU A 65 -11.68 2.03 6.05
N PRO A 66 -12.43 0.99 6.45
CA PRO A 66 -11.89 -0.35 6.59
C PRO A 66 -11.47 -0.91 5.22
N ARG A 67 -10.57 -1.89 5.21
CA ARG A 67 -9.89 -2.41 4.01
C ARG A 67 -10.80 -2.67 2.81
N ILE A 68 -11.86 -3.46 2.99
CA ILE A 68 -12.74 -3.84 1.88
C ILE A 68 -13.45 -2.61 1.30
N ALA A 69 -13.97 -1.75 2.17
CA ALA A 69 -14.62 -0.51 1.75
C ALA A 69 -13.64 0.47 1.07
N LEU A 70 -12.39 0.53 1.54
CA LEU A 70 -11.34 1.35 0.94
C LEU A 70 -11.02 0.88 -0.48
N TYR A 71 -10.84 -0.43 -0.68
CA TYR A 71 -10.54 -0.99 -1.98
C TYR A 71 -11.69 -0.81 -2.98
N ASP A 72 -12.91 -1.08 -2.56
CA ASP A 72 -14.10 -0.84 -3.39
C ASP A 72 -14.26 0.66 -3.76
N ALA A 73 -13.99 1.54 -2.80
CA ALA A 73 -14.02 2.99 -3.04
C ALA A 73 -12.91 3.46 -3.99
N TRP A 74 -11.72 2.91 -3.89
CA TRP A 74 -10.63 3.22 -4.81
C TRP A 74 -10.92 2.75 -6.24
N GLN A 75 -11.46 1.55 -6.38
CA GLN A 75 -11.80 0.99 -7.70
C GLN A 75 -12.94 1.75 -8.39
N ARG A 76 -13.98 2.13 -7.64
CA ARG A 76 -15.22 2.68 -8.20
C ARG A 76 -15.27 4.20 -8.17
N LEU A 77 -14.83 4.80 -7.07
CA LEU A 77 -15.00 6.23 -6.80
C LEU A 77 -13.70 7.03 -6.91
N ARG A 78 -12.54 6.36 -6.97
CA ARG A 78 -11.22 6.99 -6.92
C ARG A 78 -11.06 7.91 -5.71
N ARG A 79 -11.65 7.52 -4.57
CA ARG A 79 -11.64 8.22 -3.29
C ARG A 79 -11.68 7.22 -2.13
N PRO A 80 -11.25 7.60 -0.89
CA PRO A 80 -10.50 8.84 -0.59
C PRO A 80 -9.10 8.83 -1.20
N ARG A 81 -8.56 10.01 -1.49
CA ARG A 81 -7.18 10.12 -1.97
C ARG A 81 -6.20 9.86 -0.84
N VAL A 82 -5.04 9.33 -1.18
CA VAL A 82 -3.92 9.06 -0.25
C VAL A 82 -3.53 10.34 0.49
N GLU A 83 -3.49 11.46 -0.20
CA GLU A 83 -3.12 12.79 0.34
C GLU A 83 -4.03 13.27 1.47
N ARG A 84 -5.23 12.69 1.61
CA ARG A 84 -6.10 12.99 2.75
C ARG A 84 -5.48 12.57 4.09
N ALA A 85 -4.69 11.50 4.09
CA ALA A 85 -4.03 10.99 5.28
C ALA A 85 -2.58 11.47 5.40
N THR A 86 -1.89 11.62 4.28
CA THR A 86 -0.46 11.92 4.25
C THR A 86 -0.14 13.40 4.08
N GLY A 87 -1.10 14.21 3.59
CA GLY A 87 -0.80 15.50 2.97
C GLY A 87 -0.18 15.30 1.57
N PRO A 88 0.33 16.38 0.94
CA PRO A 88 0.93 16.31 -0.39
C PRO A 88 2.09 15.33 -0.46
N VAL A 89 2.17 14.56 -1.54
CA VAL A 89 3.26 13.64 -1.86
C VAL A 89 3.66 13.79 -3.33
N ASP A 90 4.90 13.46 -3.65
CA ASP A 90 5.43 13.56 -5.01
C ASP A 90 5.08 12.32 -5.84
N VAL A 91 5.00 11.15 -5.18
CA VAL A 91 4.67 9.88 -5.82
C VAL A 91 4.01 8.93 -4.81
N VAL A 92 3.15 8.04 -5.30
CA VAL A 92 2.58 6.94 -4.53
C VAL A 92 3.15 5.63 -5.03
N HIS A 93 3.75 4.84 -4.13
CA HIS A 93 4.14 3.46 -4.40
C HIS A 93 3.03 2.52 -3.93
N ALA A 94 2.27 2.00 -4.88
CA ALA A 94 1.31 0.93 -4.65
C ALA A 94 2.04 -0.41 -4.61
N THR A 95 2.25 -0.94 -3.42
CA THR A 95 3.02 -2.18 -3.18
C THR A 95 2.20 -3.46 -3.37
N ALA A 96 0.95 -3.32 -3.77
CA ALA A 96 0.03 -4.40 -4.16
C ALA A 96 -0.74 -3.95 -5.42
N HIS A 97 -1.46 -4.88 -6.03
CA HIS A 97 -2.18 -4.64 -7.30
C HIS A 97 -3.45 -3.79 -7.16
N VAL A 98 -3.70 -3.19 -6.03
CA VAL A 98 -4.81 -2.23 -5.88
C VAL A 98 -4.28 -0.81 -6.11
N ALA A 99 -4.69 -0.22 -7.21
CA ALA A 99 -4.36 1.17 -7.53
C ALA A 99 -5.07 2.10 -6.54
N SER A 100 -4.29 2.77 -5.69
CA SER A 100 -4.80 3.78 -4.77
C SER A 100 -5.24 5.05 -5.50
N ALA A 101 -6.23 5.76 -4.95
CA ALA A 101 -6.59 7.06 -5.47
C ALA A 101 -5.57 8.11 -5.01
N SER A 102 -5.03 8.88 -5.96
CA SER A 102 -4.08 9.96 -5.70
C SER A 102 -4.14 11.01 -6.81
N THR A 103 -3.70 12.23 -6.53
CA THR A 103 -3.39 13.25 -7.53
C THR A 103 -1.95 13.19 -7.99
N ALA A 104 -1.07 12.63 -7.17
CA ALA A 104 0.32 12.37 -7.55
C ALA A 104 0.40 11.16 -8.50
N PRO A 105 1.44 11.09 -9.34
CA PRO A 105 1.74 9.89 -10.10
C PRO A 105 1.96 8.70 -9.17
N TRP A 106 1.72 7.49 -9.67
CA TRP A 106 1.94 6.29 -8.89
C TRP A 106 2.71 5.22 -9.66
N VAL A 107 3.46 4.43 -8.91
CA VAL A 107 4.18 3.25 -9.36
C VAL A 107 3.56 2.05 -8.68
N ALA A 108 3.24 1.00 -9.41
CA ALA A 108 2.71 -0.23 -8.85
C ALA A 108 3.74 -1.36 -8.92
N THR A 109 3.85 -2.13 -7.84
CA THR A 109 4.56 -3.40 -7.86
C THR A 109 3.59 -4.50 -8.26
N VAL A 110 3.87 -5.14 -9.39
CA VAL A 110 3.16 -6.34 -9.83
C VAL A 110 4.03 -7.54 -9.45
N HIS A 111 3.59 -8.30 -8.44
CA HIS A 111 4.38 -9.42 -7.91
C HIS A 111 4.39 -10.62 -8.85
N ASP A 112 3.27 -10.90 -9.49
CA ASP A 112 3.12 -11.95 -10.50
C ASP A 112 1.93 -11.65 -11.44
N LEU A 113 1.80 -12.43 -12.49
CA LEU A 113 0.70 -12.36 -13.43
C LEU A 113 -0.18 -13.64 -13.39
N HIS A 114 -0.13 -14.38 -12.30
CA HIS A 114 -0.85 -15.64 -12.18
C HIS A 114 -2.37 -15.46 -12.37
N PHE A 115 -2.94 -14.36 -11.89
CA PHE A 115 -4.34 -13.99 -12.12
C PHE A 115 -4.71 -13.92 -13.62
N HIS A 116 -3.76 -13.61 -14.49
CA HIS A 116 -3.98 -13.54 -15.93
C HIS A 116 -3.99 -14.93 -16.58
N HIS A 117 -3.19 -15.85 -16.04
CA HIS A 117 -3.08 -17.23 -16.58
C HIS A 117 -4.15 -18.15 -15.97
N GLU A 118 -4.49 -17.98 -14.70
CA GLU A 118 -5.41 -18.84 -13.94
C GLU A 118 -6.47 -18.02 -13.21
N PRO A 119 -7.32 -17.27 -13.93
CA PRO A 119 -8.31 -16.35 -13.31
C PRO A 119 -9.30 -17.08 -12.39
N GLY A 120 -9.55 -18.38 -12.62
CA GLY A 120 -10.44 -19.20 -11.79
C GLY A 120 -9.97 -19.40 -10.35
N HIS A 121 -8.70 -19.16 -10.04
CA HIS A 121 -8.13 -19.23 -8.70
C HIS A 121 -8.30 -17.93 -7.89
N PHE A 122 -8.84 -16.90 -8.50
CA PHE A 122 -8.99 -15.58 -7.86
C PHE A 122 -10.46 -15.21 -7.70
N THR A 123 -10.73 -14.37 -6.71
CA THR A 123 -12.05 -13.77 -6.59
C THR A 123 -12.24 -12.69 -7.66
N PRO A 124 -13.51 -12.30 -7.99
CA PRO A 124 -13.77 -11.20 -8.92
C PRO A 124 -13.09 -9.86 -8.58
N ARG A 125 -12.63 -9.71 -7.31
CA ARG A 125 -11.86 -8.54 -6.87
C ARG A 125 -10.34 -8.71 -7.06
N GLY A 126 -9.87 -9.91 -7.32
CA GLY A 126 -8.44 -10.24 -7.48
C GLY A 126 -8.01 -10.43 -8.93
N VAL A 127 -8.89 -10.23 -9.88
CA VAL A 127 -8.62 -10.30 -11.34
C VAL A 127 -8.62 -8.91 -11.95
#